data_037cf2b2172ee628071f2024106a3362
#
_entry.id   037cf2b2172ee628071f2024106a3362
#
_cell.length_a   1.000
_cell.length_b   1.000
_cell.length_c   1.000
_cell.angle_alpha   90.00
_cell.angle_beta   90.00
_cell.angle_gamma   90.00
#
_symmetry.space_group_name_H-M   'P 1'
#
loop_
_entity.id
_entity.type
_entity.pdbx_description
1 polymer ?
#
loop_
_entity_poly.entity_id
_entity_poly.type
_entity_poly.pdbx_seq_one_letter_code
_entity_poly.pdbx_strand_id
1 'polypeptide(L)'
;DTDLAIITVADGGKVFFGVKAADVRIKTLELISEQYSLSFTDEEKKRFSLMEEFGVPVNQLNGLIKLSSTDRNKEGVQTGIPHDSLDNQLTAWVKAARNANAEVNEKQLNFAIKGDAKEQYPEIKKVIDILQKQKVNKFNLVTGLRGE
;
A
#
# COMPACT_ATOMS: atom_id res chain seq x y z
N ASP A 1 16.20 0.17 6.57
CA ASP A 1 15.27 -0.75 7.21
C ASP A 1 14.37 -1.41 6.19
N THR A 2 14.46 -2.74 6.09
CA THR A 2 13.64 -3.50 5.14
C THR A 2 12.28 -3.89 5.73
N ASP A 3 12.11 -3.81 7.05
CA ASP A 3 10.82 -4.09 7.71
C ASP A 3 9.94 -2.84 7.69
N LEU A 4 9.70 -2.31 6.49
CA LEU A 4 9.03 -1.02 6.32
C LEU A 4 7.96 -1.09 5.25
N ALA A 5 6.79 -0.53 5.57
CA ALA A 5 5.74 -0.23 4.61
C ALA A 5 5.55 1.29 4.54
N ILE A 6 5.22 1.78 3.36
CA ILE A 6 5.03 3.21 3.12
C ILE A 6 3.62 3.41 2.56
N ILE A 7 2.88 4.32 3.16
CA ILE A 7 1.58 4.75 2.68
C ILE A 7 1.74 6.18 2.18
N THR A 8 1.51 6.39 0.89
CA THR A 8 1.67 7.72 0.27
C THR A 8 0.29 8.30 0.00
N VAL A 9 0.06 9.51 0.49
CA VAL A 9 -1.15 10.28 0.18
C VAL A 9 -0.76 11.30 -0.88
N ALA A 10 -1.15 11.05 -2.11
CA ALA A 10 -0.80 11.87 -3.27
C ALA A 10 -1.86 12.93 -3.52
N ASP A 11 -1.62 13.74 -4.54
CA ASP A 11 -2.55 14.80 -4.95
C ASP A 11 -3.94 14.24 -5.19
N GLY A 12 -4.95 14.98 -4.78
CA GLY A 12 -6.33 14.52 -4.88
C GLY A 12 -6.74 13.52 -3.78
N GLY A 13 -5.88 13.30 -2.80
CA GLY A 13 -6.15 12.38 -1.70
C GLY A 13 -6.01 10.91 -2.07
N LYS A 14 -5.39 10.60 -3.20
CA LYS A 14 -5.19 9.22 -3.64
C LYS A 14 -4.15 8.54 -2.78
N VAL A 15 -4.46 7.32 -2.35
CA VAL A 15 -3.59 6.57 -1.44
C VAL A 15 -2.87 5.45 -2.19
N PHE A 16 -1.57 5.38 -1.99
CA PHE A 16 -0.70 4.35 -2.55
C PHE A 16 -0.03 3.58 -1.40
N PHE A 17 0.27 2.33 -1.64
CA PHE A 17 0.86 1.45 -0.63
C PHE A 17 2.07 0.72 -1.20
N GLY A 18 3.12 0.59 -0.39
CA GLY A 18 4.30 -0.16 -0.77
C GLY A 18 4.95 -0.81 0.43
N VAL A 19 5.54 -1.98 0.19
CA VAL A 19 6.32 -2.71 1.18
C VAL A 19 7.74 -2.82 0.64
N LYS A 20 8.73 -2.56 1.48
CA LYS A 20 10.12 -2.51 1.03
C LYS A 20 10.67 -3.84 0.53
N ALA A 21 10.42 -4.93 1.24
CA ALA A 21 11.02 -6.22 0.92
C ALA A 21 10.20 -6.98 -0.13
N ALA A 22 10.87 -7.44 -1.18
CA ALA A 22 10.20 -8.12 -2.31
C ALA A 22 9.51 -9.42 -1.90
N ASP A 23 10.11 -10.19 -1.02
CA ASP A 23 9.52 -11.44 -0.53
C ASP A 23 8.26 -11.18 0.32
N VAL A 24 8.26 -10.10 1.08
CA VAL A 24 7.08 -9.69 1.84
C VAL A 24 5.98 -9.20 0.90
N ARG A 25 6.33 -8.56 -0.22
CA ARG A 25 5.34 -8.16 -1.23
C ARG A 25 4.56 -9.37 -1.76
N ILE A 26 5.27 -10.45 -2.08
CA ILE A 26 4.63 -11.66 -2.60
C ILE A 26 3.68 -12.25 -1.56
N LYS A 27 4.15 -12.39 -0.32
CA LYS A 27 3.31 -12.95 0.74
C LYS A 27 2.09 -12.06 1.03
N THR A 28 2.28 -10.74 1.00
CA THR A 28 1.18 -9.79 1.18
C THR A 28 0.12 -9.98 0.08
N LEU A 29 0.55 -10.12 -1.17
CA LEU A 29 -0.37 -10.36 -2.28
C LEU A 29 -1.12 -11.68 -2.10
N GLU A 30 -0.44 -12.72 -1.64
CA GLU A 30 -1.07 -14.02 -1.39
C GLU A 30 -2.18 -13.91 -0.35
N LEU A 31 -1.93 -13.18 0.74
CA LEU A 31 -2.92 -12.98 1.80
C LEU A 31 -4.12 -12.15 1.32
N ILE A 32 -3.86 -11.11 0.54
CA ILE A 32 -4.92 -10.32 -0.07
C ILE A 32 -5.74 -11.18 -1.04
N SER A 33 -5.08 -12.05 -1.82
CA SER A 33 -5.74 -12.94 -2.76
C SER A 33 -6.73 -13.86 -2.06
N GLU A 34 -6.34 -14.39 -0.90
CA GLU A 34 -7.24 -15.22 -0.10
C GLU A 34 -8.46 -14.44 0.36
N GLN A 35 -8.24 -13.24 0.88
CA GLN A 35 -9.32 -12.40 1.43
C GLN A 35 -10.34 -12.00 0.38
N TYR A 36 -9.89 -11.67 -0.82
CA TYR A 36 -10.76 -11.15 -1.89
C TYR A 36 -11.07 -12.17 -2.97
N SER A 37 -10.68 -13.44 -2.76
CA SER A 37 -10.91 -14.52 -3.72
C SER A 37 -10.35 -14.20 -5.10
N LEU A 38 -9.12 -13.71 -5.13
CA LEU A 38 -8.39 -13.40 -6.35
C LEU A 38 -7.39 -14.51 -6.65
N SER A 39 -6.97 -14.60 -7.90
CA SER A 39 -5.94 -15.54 -8.32
C SER A 39 -4.87 -14.82 -9.12
N PHE A 40 -3.62 -15.14 -8.83
CA PHE A 40 -2.47 -14.59 -9.55
C PHE A 40 -1.54 -15.76 -9.92
N THR A 41 -1.03 -15.73 -11.14
CA THR A 41 -0.01 -16.68 -11.56
C THR A 41 1.31 -16.41 -10.86
N ASP A 42 2.24 -17.37 -10.89
CA ASP A 42 3.58 -17.15 -10.32
C ASP A 42 4.29 -16.00 -11.02
N GLU A 43 4.10 -15.86 -12.33
CA GLU A 43 4.68 -14.74 -13.07
C GLU A 43 4.10 -13.40 -12.62
N GLU A 44 2.78 -13.33 -12.42
CA GLU A 44 2.14 -12.11 -11.91
C GLU A 44 2.62 -11.75 -10.52
N LYS A 45 2.77 -12.73 -9.64
CA LYS A 45 3.32 -12.50 -8.29
C LYS A 45 4.74 -11.95 -8.37
N LYS A 46 5.56 -12.48 -9.27
CA LYS A 46 6.91 -11.99 -9.47
C LYS A 46 6.91 -10.56 -9.98
N ARG A 47 6.03 -10.24 -10.93
CA ARG A 47 5.90 -8.86 -11.41
C ARG A 47 5.47 -7.92 -10.29
N PHE A 48 4.52 -8.33 -9.47
CA PHE A 48 4.09 -7.53 -8.33
C PHE A 48 5.24 -7.29 -7.35
N SER A 49 6.12 -8.28 -7.16
CA SER A 49 7.26 -8.14 -6.26
C SER A 49 8.27 -7.07 -6.71
N LEU A 50 8.17 -6.62 -7.97
CA LEU A 50 9.02 -5.56 -8.50
C LEU A 50 8.36 -4.19 -8.43
N MET A 51 7.12 -4.12 -7.96
CA MET A 51 6.38 -2.86 -7.83
C MET A 51 6.59 -2.29 -6.44
N GLU A 52 7.30 -1.17 -6.36
CA GLU A 52 7.61 -0.56 -5.06
C GLU A 52 6.39 0.02 -4.38
N GLU A 53 5.45 0.55 -5.14
CA GLU A 53 4.16 1.01 -4.62
C GLU A 53 3.08 0.89 -5.71
N PHE A 54 1.85 0.86 -5.26
CA PHE A 54 0.69 0.79 -6.14
C PHE A 54 -0.51 1.45 -5.47
N GLY A 55 -1.49 1.84 -6.28
CA GLY A 55 -2.71 2.44 -5.73
C GLY A 55 -3.90 2.25 -6.66
N VAL A 56 -4.51 1.06 -6.60
CA VAL A 56 -5.74 0.74 -7.32
C VAL A 56 -6.64 -0.12 -6.44
N PRO A 57 -7.96 -0.13 -6.71
CA PRO A 57 -8.84 -1.13 -6.09
C PRO A 57 -8.38 -2.55 -6.45
N VAL A 58 -8.62 -3.51 -5.57
CA VAL A 58 -8.15 -4.89 -5.77
C VAL A 58 -8.65 -5.52 -7.05
N ASN A 59 -9.85 -5.14 -7.52
CA ASN A 59 -10.39 -5.69 -8.77
C ASN A 59 -9.67 -5.18 -10.03
N GLN A 60 -8.80 -4.18 -9.88
CA GLN A 60 -7.99 -3.66 -10.99
C GLN A 60 -6.53 -4.13 -10.93
N LEU A 61 -6.18 -4.89 -9.91
CA LEU A 61 -4.78 -5.25 -9.67
C LEU A 61 -4.21 -6.17 -10.75
N ASN A 62 -5.00 -7.15 -11.23
CA ASN A 62 -4.55 -8.03 -12.31
C ASN A 62 -4.18 -7.24 -13.56
N GLY A 63 -5.02 -6.27 -13.93
CA GLY A 63 -4.75 -5.42 -15.09
C GLY A 63 -3.53 -4.54 -14.89
N LEU A 64 -3.36 -3.99 -13.69
CA LEU A 64 -2.23 -3.13 -13.38
C LEU A 64 -0.90 -3.89 -13.48
N ILE A 65 -0.85 -5.10 -12.94
CA ILE A 65 0.35 -5.94 -12.95
C ILE A 65 0.81 -6.24 -14.38
N LYS A 66 -0.12 -6.36 -15.32
CA LYS A 66 0.20 -6.65 -16.72
C LYS A 66 0.81 -5.48 -17.47
N LEU A 67 0.65 -4.27 -16.96
CA LEU A 67 1.19 -3.08 -17.62
C LEU A 67 2.69 -2.94 -17.38
N SER A 68 3.37 -2.27 -18.30
CA SER A 68 4.76 -1.86 -18.09
C SER A 68 4.83 -0.81 -16.99
N SER A 69 6.01 -0.61 -16.44
CA SER A 69 6.24 0.45 -15.46
C SER A 69 5.85 1.82 -16.00
N THR A 70 6.18 2.10 -17.25
CA THR A 70 5.82 3.36 -17.89
C THR A 70 4.30 3.54 -17.97
N ASP A 71 3.59 2.50 -18.39
CA ASP A 71 2.13 2.57 -18.54
C ASP A 71 1.43 2.66 -17.19
N ARG A 72 1.92 1.93 -16.18
CA ARG A 72 1.35 2.00 -14.82
C ARG A 72 1.39 3.42 -14.25
N ASN A 73 2.43 4.16 -14.58
CA ASN A 73 2.67 5.47 -13.99
C ASN A 73 2.10 6.62 -14.81
N LYS A 74 1.39 6.34 -15.88
CA LYS A 74 0.69 7.38 -16.64
C LYS A 74 -0.42 7.97 -15.78
N GLU A 75 -0.65 9.27 -15.97
CA GLU A 75 -1.69 9.99 -15.25
C GLU A 75 -3.05 9.32 -15.42
N GLY A 76 -3.76 9.16 -14.30
CA GLY A 76 -5.12 8.61 -14.30
C GLY A 76 -5.21 7.09 -14.30
N VAL A 77 -4.11 6.38 -14.47
CA VAL A 77 -4.13 4.91 -14.46
C VAL A 77 -4.37 4.36 -13.06
N GLN A 78 -3.71 4.93 -12.06
CA GLN A 78 -3.87 4.49 -10.69
C GLN A 78 -4.68 5.52 -9.91
N THR A 79 -5.89 5.16 -9.54
CA THR A 79 -6.86 6.06 -8.91
C THR A 79 -6.80 6.06 -7.39
N GLY A 80 -5.93 5.24 -6.81
CA GLY A 80 -5.76 5.11 -5.37
C GLY A 80 -6.45 3.88 -4.80
N ILE A 81 -6.00 3.49 -3.61
CA ILE A 81 -6.59 2.39 -2.86
C ILE A 81 -7.81 2.93 -2.10
N PRO A 82 -8.97 2.28 -2.22
CA PRO A 82 -10.14 2.66 -1.41
C PRO A 82 -9.82 2.58 0.09
N HIS A 83 -10.15 3.63 0.82
CA HIS A 83 -9.83 3.71 2.24
C HIS A 83 -10.91 4.40 3.07
N ASP A 84 -12.16 4.35 2.61
CA ASP A 84 -13.28 4.90 3.37
C ASP A 84 -14.04 3.80 4.11
N SER A 85 -15.04 4.19 4.89
CA SER A 85 -15.80 3.25 5.73
C SER A 85 -16.62 2.23 4.96
N LEU A 86 -16.92 2.51 3.69
CA LEU A 86 -17.74 1.61 2.86
C LEU A 86 -16.89 0.54 2.17
N ASP A 87 -15.67 0.88 1.81
CA ASP A 87 -14.78 -0.04 1.13
C ASP A 87 -13.34 0.29 1.55
N ASN A 88 -12.95 -0.25 2.70
CA ASN A 88 -11.65 0.07 3.28
C ASN A 88 -10.62 -1.00 2.92
N GLN A 89 -10.15 -0.96 1.67
CA GLN A 89 -9.15 -1.91 1.21
C GLN A 89 -7.77 -1.60 1.79
N LEU A 90 -7.48 -0.35 2.14
CA LEU A 90 -6.21 -0.02 2.78
C LEU A 90 -6.05 -0.75 4.11
N THR A 91 -7.11 -0.84 4.90
CA THR A 91 -7.08 -1.63 6.15
C THR A 91 -6.66 -3.06 5.87
N ALA A 92 -7.19 -3.66 4.80
CA ALA A 92 -6.84 -5.03 4.43
C ALA A 92 -5.37 -5.15 4.03
N TRP A 93 -4.86 -4.21 3.24
CA TRP A 93 -3.46 -4.22 2.83
C TRP A 93 -2.50 -4.07 4.02
N VAL A 94 -2.82 -3.16 4.94
CA VAL A 94 -2.01 -2.95 6.15
C VAL A 94 -1.96 -4.25 6.96
N LYS A 95 -3.10 -4.86 7.19
CA LYS A 95 -3.16 -6.11 7.97
C LYS A 95 -2.41 -7.25 7.27
N ALA A 96 -2.61 -7.39 5.96
CA ALA A 96 -1.93 -8.42 5.18
C ALA A 96 -0.40 -8.23 5.21
N ALA A 97 0.07 -7.00 5.06
CA ALA A 97 1.51 -6.73 5.08
C ALA A 97 2.12 -7.00 6.45
N ARG A 98 1.41 -6.66 7.53
CA ARG A 98 1.87 -6.95 8.89
C ARG A 98 1.97 -8.46 9.12
N ASN A 99 0.96 -9.21 8.72
CA ASN A 99 0.98 -10.65 8.84
C ASN A 99 2.06 -11.28 7.96
N ALA A 100 2.24 -10.76 6.75
CA ALA A 100 3.27 -11.25 5.84
C ALA A 100 4.67 -11.05 6.43
N ASN A 101 4.94 -9.87 6.98
CA ASN A 101 6.26 -9.61 7.56
C ASN A 101 6.52 -10.46 8.80
N ALA A 102 5.49 -10.72 9.59
CA ALA A 102 5.61 -11.61 10.74
C ALA A 102 5.93 -13.03 10.30
N GLU A 103 5.30 -13.53 9.23
CA GLU A 103 5.57 -14.87 8.72
C GLU A 103 6.94 -15.01 8.08
N VAL A 104 7.33 -14.04 7.26
CA VAL A 104 8.58 -14.12 6.47
C VAL A 104 9.79 -13.77 7.32
N ASN A 105 9.72 -12.72 8.12
CA ASN A 105 10.86 -12.18 8.85
C ASN A 105 10.78 -12.32 10.35
N GLU A 106 9.66 -12.78 10.89
CA GLU A 106 9.43 -12.89 12.33
C GLU A 106 9.65 -11.56 13.05
N LYS A 107 9.30 -10.46 12.38
CA LYS A 107 9.47 -9.10 12.88
C LYS A 107 8.22 -8.28 12.66
N GLN A 108 8.08 -7.25 13.49
CA GLN A 108 7.03 -6.27 13.36
C GLN A 108 7.33 -5.34 12.18
N LEU A 109 6.31 -5.03 11.39
CA LEU A 109 6.44 -4.11 10.26
C LEU A 109 6.32 -2.68 10.75
N ASN A 110 7.26 -1.83 10.35
CA ASN A 110 7.22 -0.40 10.63
C ASN A 110 6.50 0.33 9.51
N PHE A 111 5.93 1.49 9.81
CA PHE A 111 5.16 2.27 8.84
C PHE A 111 5.68 3.69 8.71
N ALA A 112 5.65 4.20 7.49
CA ALA A 112 5.84 5.61 7.20
C ALA A 112 4.66 6.11 6.39
N ILE A 113 4.23 7.34 6.65
CA ILE A 113 3.19 8.01 5.89
C ILE A 113 3.82 9.19 5.20
N LYS A 114 3.66 9.29 3.88
CA LYS A 114 4.16 10.41 3.08
C LYS A 114 2.99 11.22 2.54
N GLY A 115 3.12 12.53 2.56
CA GLY A 115 2.10 13.40 1.99
C GLY A 115 2.32 14.86 2.34
N ASP A 116 1.69 15.75 1.60
CA ASP A 116 1.70 17.18 1.90
C ASP A 116 0.74 17.43 3.06
N ALA A 117 1.29 17.83 4.21
CA ALA A 117 0.49 18.01 5.43
C ALA A 117 -0.58 19.08 5.29
N LYS A 118 -0.34 20.10 4.45
CA LYS A 118 -1.32 21.18 4.28
C LYS A 118 -2.50 20.76 3.41
N GLU A 119 -2.21 20.17 2.27
CA GLU A 119 -3.25 19.83 1.30
C GLU A 119 -3.95 18.51 1.61
N GLN A 120 -3.22 17.54 2.17
CA GLN A 120 -3.71 16.18 2.33
C GLN A 120 -4.03 15.81 3.78
N TYR A 121 -4.07 16.78 4.68
CA TYR A 121 -4.27 16.49 6.10
C TYR A 121 -5.52 15.63 6.38
N PRO A 122 -6.69 15.88 5.78
CA PRO A 122 -7.86 15.04 6.05
C PRO A 122 -7.64 13.58 5.70
N GLU A 123 -6.96 13.30 4.58
CA GLU A 123 -6.70 11.93 4.16
C GLU A 123 -5.56 11.31 4.98
N ILE A 124 -4.54 12.08 5.32
CA ILE A 124 -3.47 11.64 6.23
C ILE A 124 -4.06 11.21 7.57
N LYS A 125 -5.02 11.99 8.08
CA LYS A 125 -5.68 11.67 9.35
C LYS A 125 -6.43 10.34 9.26
N LYS A 126 -7.11 10.09 8.15
CA LYS A 126 -7.79 8.80 7.93
C LYS A 126 -6.81 7.64 7.94
N VAL A 127 -5.63 7.81 7.32
CA VAL A 127 -4.58 6.79 7.31
C VAL A 127 -4.08 6.55 8.73
N ILE A 128 -3.83 7.60 9.49
CA ILE A 128 -3.43 7.47 10.89
C ILE A 128 -4.47 6.70 11.68
N ASP A 129 -5.76 7.03 11.49
CA ASP A 129 -6.84 6.32 12.18
C ASP A 129 -6.87 4.82 11.82
N ILE A 130 -6.62 4.48 10.57
CA ILE A 130 -6.53 3.09 10.12
C ILE A 130 -5.42 2.36 10.85
N LEU A 131 -4.23 2.98 10.93
CA LEU A 131 -3.10 2.38 11.63
C LEU A 131 -3.39 2.21 13.12
N GLN A 132 -3.94 3.24 13.75
CA GLN A 132 -4.22 3.21 15.18
C GLN A 132 -5.30 2.19 15.55
N LYS A 133 -6.29 1.98 14.69
CA LYS A 133 -7.28 0.93 14.90
C LYS A 133 -6.67 -0.46 14.89
N GLN A 134 -5.56 -0.64 14.21
CA GLN A 134 -4.79 -1.88 14.24
C GLN A 134 -3.69 -1.86 15.30
N LYS A 135 -3.73 -0.87 16.19
CA LYS A 135 -2.76 -0.70 17.29
C LYS A 135 -1.35 -0.42 16.80
N VAL A 136 -1.23 0.16 15.61
CA VAL A 136 0.03 0.71 15.13
C VAL A 136 0.05 2.17 15.57
N ASN A 137 0.74 2.45 16.68
CA ASN A 137 0.77 3.77 17.29
C ASN A 137 2.08 4.52 17.06
N LYS A 138 3.06 3.85 16.47
CA LYS A 138 4.34 4.49 16.09
C LYS A 138 4.50 4.38 14.59
N PHE A 139 4.74 5.51 13.96
CA PHE A 139 4.98 5.58 12.52
C PHE A 139 5.73 6.88 12.24
N ASN A 140 6.45 6.89 11.13
CA ASN A 140 7.13 8.10 10.67
C ASN A 140 6.20 8.89 9.76
N LEU A 141 6.14 10.19 9.97
CA LEU A 141 5.35 11.08 9.13
C LEU A 141 6.31 11.93 8.30
N VAL A 142 6.28 11.75 7.00
CA VAL A 142 7.15 12.48 6.06
C VAL A 142 6.28 13.47 5.31
N THR A 143 6.37 14.74 5.70
CA THR A 143 5.53 15.81 5.18
C THR A 143 6.40 16.97 4.69
N GLY A 144 5.75 17.99 4.12
CA GLY A 144 6.43 19.19 3.72
C GLY A 144 7.39 18.97 2.56
N LEU A 145 7.10 18.02 1.70
CA LEU A 145 8.01 17.65 0.60
C LEU A 145 7.96 18.65 -0.54
N ARG A 146 6.88 19.39 -0.65
CA ARG A 146 6.67 20.28 -1.76
C ARG A 146 7.31 21.64 -1.50
N GLY A 147 8.05 22.13 -2.47
CA GLY A 147 8.73 23.40 -2.37
C GLY A 147 9.98 23.37 -1.51
N GLU A 148 10.38 22.18 -1.15
CA GLU A 148 11.59 21.98 -0.36
C GLU A 148 12.85 22.09 -1.19
#